data_5df15d0a198523c800160c51160b5373
#
_entry.id   5df15d0a198523c800160c51160b5373
#
_cell.length_a   1.000
_cell.length_b   1.000
_cell.length_c   1.000
_cell.angle_alpha   90.00
_cell.angle_beta   90.00
_cell.angle_gamma   90.00
#
_symmetry.space_group_name_H-M   'P 1'
#
loop_
_entity.id
_entity.type
_entity.pdbx_description
1 polymer ?
#
loop_
_entity_poly.entity_id
_entity_poly.type
_entity_poly.pdbx_seq_one_letter_code
_entity_poly.pdbx_strand_id
1 'polypeptide(L)'
;ATLGIPIAYLADRVSRKKIIIVSLSLFSVMTFICGFAQNFIQLLMARIGVGVGEAGTSPPSHAMIADMYAPNERATPLAIFALGINIGLLIAFLVGGWVNHHYGWRTAFQVVALPGLLLVVIAMFTLRDPPRGLSDGQEAQKAPPLGEVARYILHNKTLRQLIIGSTLVVTVGYGAIAWLPTYFVRVHAMTTIEVGQILALLIGIGGGIGTALGGYFADRLGKCDVRWNLWLIVILALVGLPFSVGAYLATDATLAIILLAFPVSVGALYFGPTLAMLHTLVRPEMRSLASAILLFINNIIGLGLGPLMIGVLSDYFSTDYGARALPYAMVTSALLALWASVHLWLAASTLRADIENTGQTA
;
A
#
# COMPACT_ATOMS: atom_id res chain seq x y z
N ALA A 1 9.13 7.20 1.94
CA ALA A 1 9.62 6.74 0.64
C ALA A 1 11.08 7.17 0.40
N THR A 2 11.42 8.47 0.44
CA THR A 2 12.78 8.98 0.14
C THR A 2 13.87 8.44 1.07
N LEU A 3 13.56 8.24 2.35
CA LEU A 3 14.49 7.72 3.35
C LEU A 3 14.60 6.19 3.37
N GLY A 4 13.70 5.48 2.71
CA GLY A 4 13.74 4.02 2.64
C GLY A 4 15.03 3.48 2.00
N ILE A 5 15.52 4.13 0.93
CA ILE A 5 16.75 3.73 0.24
C ILE A 5 17.99 3.94 1.11
N PRO A 6 18.24 5.14 1.72
CA PRO A 6 19.36 5.33 2.64
C PRO A 6 19.31 4.41 3.86
N ILE A 7 18.13 4.15 4.41
CA ILE A 7 17.96 3.27 5.57
C ILE A 7 18.22 1.81 5.19
N ALA A 8 17.75 1.35 4.02
CA ALA A 8 18.06 0.01 3.51
C ALA A 8 19.59 -0.17 3.34
N TYR A 9 20.27 0.82 2.75
CA TYR A 9 21.74 0.82 2.65
C TYR A 9 22.45 0.77 4.01
N LEU A 10 21.89 1.47 5.01
CA LEU A 10 22.40 1.41 6.38
C LEU A 10 22.15 0.02 7.01
N ALA A 11 21.00 -0.61 6.71
CA ALA A 11 20.64 -1.94 7.18
C ALA A 11 21.59 -3.04 6.68
N ASP A 12 22.24 -2.81 5.55
CA ASP A 12 23.27 -3.71 5.04
C ASP A 12 24.62 -3.61 5.78
N ARG A 13 24.83 -2.55 6.56
CA ARG A 13 26.10 -2.27 7.26
C ARG A 13 26.01 -2.35 8.78
N VAL A 14 24.84 -2.06 9.34
CA VAL A 14 24.58 -2.02 10.78
C VAL A 14 23.63 -3.18 11.16
N SER A 15 23.56 -3.52 12.44
CA SER A 15 22.62 -4.51 12.98
C SER A 15 21.18 -4.16 12.59
N ARG A 16 20.51 -5.08 11.86
CA ARG A 16 19.11 -4.91 11.43
C ARG A 16 18.17 -4.81 12.62
N LYS A 17 18.44 -5.58 13.70
CA LYS A 17 17.72 -5.46 14.98
C LYS A 17 17.74 -4.02 15.50
N LYS A 18 18.93 -3.36 15.54
CA LYS A 18 19.04 -1.99 16.02
C LYS A 18 18.24 -1.01 15.16
N ILE A 19 18.30 -1.16 13.84
CA ILE A 19 17.54 -0.31 12.92
C ILE A 19 16.04 -0.46 13.14
N ILE A 20 15.52 -1.70 13.23
CA ILE A 20 14.11 -1.97 13.49
C ILE A 20 13.67 -1.34 14.82
N ILE A 21 14.45 -1.54 15.90
CA ILE A 21 14.12 -1.01 17.22
C ILE A 21 14.10 0.53 17.20
N VAL A 22 15.13 1.19 16.64
CA VAL A 22 15.18 2.66 16.55
C VAL A 22 14.05 3.20 15.70
N SER A 23 13.79 2.58 14.56
CA SER A 23 12.71 2.97 13.63
C SER A 23 11.33 2.80 14.24
N LEU A 24 11.07 1.67 14.89
CA LEU A 24 9.82 1.42 15.58
C LEU A 24 9.63 2.37 16.79
N SER A 25 10.71 2.66 17.53
CA SER A 25 10.69 3.64 18.61
C SER A 25 10.34 5.02 18.10
N LEU A 26 11.01 5.49 17.05
CA LEU A 26 10.74 6.78 16.44
C LEU A 26 9.32 6.88 15.92
N PHE A 27 8.86 5.84 15.18
CA PHE A 27 7.48 5.75 14.68
C PHE A 27 6.45 5.87 15.81
N SER A 28 6.63 5.09 16.87
CA SER A 28 5.67 5.03 17.98
C SER A 28 5.68 6.31 18.82
N VAL A 29 6.86 6.85 19.14
CA VAL A 29 6.99 8.12 19.88
C VAL A 29 6.41 9.27 19.09
N MET A 30 6.69 9.38 17.79
CA MET A 30 6.15 10.44 16.94
C MET A 30 4.64 10.31 16.76
N THR A 31 4.11 9.07 16.68
CA THR A 31 2.66 8.84 16.69
C THR A 31 2.04 9.31 18.00
N PHE A 32 2.66 9.02 19.14
CA PHE A 32 2.20 9.50 20.44
C PHE A 32 2.22 11.05 20.52
N ILE A 33 3.28 11.68 20.01
CA ILE A 33 3.43 13.13 19.96
C ILE A 33 2.35 13.78 19.08
N CYS A 34 1.85 13.13 18.02
CA CYS A 34 0.72 13.64 17.22
C CYS A 34 -0.48 13.98 18.09
N GLY A 35 -0.71 13.23 19.19
CA GLY A 35 -1.80 13.50 20.13
C GLY A 35 -1.66 14.78 20.94
N PHE A 36 -0.49 15.42 20.96
CA PHE A 36 -0.26 16.71 21.63
C PHE A 36 -0.26 17.90 20.68
N ALA A 37 -0.43 17.68 19.38
CA ALA A 37 -0.41 18.73 18.39
C ALA A 37 -1.55 19.75 18.61
N GLN A 38 -1.20 21.03 18.74
CA GLN A 38 -2.15 22.13 18.93
C GLN A 38 -2.47 22.87 17.62
N ASN A 39 -1.59 22.75 16.63
CA ASN A 39 -1.73 23.37 15.32
C ASN A 39 -1.25 22.45 14.20
N PHE A 40 -1.54 22.85 12.95
CA PHE A 40 -1.20 22.09 11.76
C PHE A 40 0.31 21.81 11.64
N ILE A 41 1.17 22.78 11.93
CA ILE A 41 2.63 22.65 11.78
C ILE A 41 3.17 21.59 12.74
N GLN A 42 2.72 21.60 14.00
CA GLN A 42 3.13 20.59 14.98
C GLN A 42 2.71 19.18 14.55
N LEU A 43 1.47 19.03 14.07
CA LEU A 43 0.99 17.76 13.57
C LEU A 43 1.79 17.31 12.33
N LEU A 44 2.05 18.23 11.39
CA LEU A 44 2.83 17.95 10.19
C LEU A 44 4.25 17.45 10.53
N MET A 45 4.95 18.13 11.44
CA MET A 45 6.29 17.75 11.86
C MET A 45 6.32 16.38 12.55
N ALA A 46 5.36 16.11 13.43
CA ALA A 46 5.20 14.80 14.05
C ALA A 46 4.91 13.71 13.01
N ARG A 47 4.04 13.96 12.03
CA ARG A 47 3.74 13.03 10.93
C ARG A 47 4.95 12.78 10.00
N ILE A 48 5.78 13.79 9.76
CA ILE A 48 7.06 13.59 9.06
C ILE A 48 7.95 12.64 9.88
N GLY A 49 8.05 12.84 11.21
CA GLY A 49 8.79 11.93 12.09
C GLY A 49 8.26 10.49 12.08
N VAL A 50 6.93 10.31 12.03
CA VAL A 50 6.28 9.01 11.83
C VAL A 50 6.77 8.36 10.54
N GLY A 51 6.72 9.09 9.41
CA GLY A 51 7.16 8.56 8.11
C GLY A 51 8.66 8.21 8.07
N VAL A 52 9.50 8.94 8.78
CA VAL A 52 10.94 8.61 8.93
C VAL A 52 11.11 7.28 9.68
N GLY A 53 10.38 7.11 10.78
CA GLY A 53 10.42 5.87 11.56
C GLY A 53 9.88 4.67 10.77
N GLU A 54 8.76 4.84 10.05
CA GLU A 54 8.16 3.78 9.24
C GLU A 54 9.11 3.25 8.15
N ALA A 55 9.87 4.13 7.52
CA ALA A 55 10.77 3.77 6.43
C ALA A 55 11.86 2.73 6.81
N GLY A 56 12.20 2.62 8.09
CA GLY A 56 13.24 1.71 8.57
C GLY A 56 12.73 0.39 9.16
N THR A 57 11.44 0.09 9.09
CA THR A 57 10.90 -1.16 9.66
C THR A 57 10.83 -2.30 8.64
N SER A 58 10.19 -2.08 7.48
CA SER A 58 9.89 -3.15 6.52
C SER A 58 11.12 -3.72 5.79
N PRO A 59 12.05 -2.93 5.20
CA PRO A 59 13.17 -3.50 4.46
C PRO A 59 14.09 -4.38 5.33
N PRO A 60 14.52 -3.96 6.55
CA PRO A 60 15.31 -4.82 7.41
C PRO A 60 14.57 -6.07 7.89
N SER A 61 13.25 -5.99 8.11
CA SER A 61 12.44 -7.15 8.52
C SER A 61 12.37 -8.19 7.41
N HIS A 62 12.13 -7.79 6.17
CA HIS A 62 12.15 -8.71 5.02
C HIS A 62 13.52 -9.36 4.84
N ALA A 63 14.61 -8.59 4.99
CA ALA A 63 15.95 -9.12 4.91
C ALA A 63 16.26 -10.11 6.04
N MET A 64 15.79 -9.87 7.27
CA MET A 64 15.95 -10.82 8.38
C MET A 64 15.18 -12.12 8.12
N ILE A 65 13.95 -12.04 7.60
CA ILE A 65 13.15 -13.22 7.23
C ILE A 65 13.89 -14.01 6.14
N ALA A 66 14.44 -13.33 5.13
CA ALA A 66 15.18 -13.98 4.05
C ALA A 66 16.44 -14.71 4.55
N ASP A 67 17.13 -14.17 5.57
CA ASP A 67 18.30 -14.81 6.16
C ASP A 67 17.94 -16.00 7.08
N MET A 68 16.74 -16.00 7.67
CA MET A 68 16.31 -17.05 8.60
C MET A 68 15.71 -18.28 7.92
N TYR A 69 15.15 -18.12 6.71
CA TYR A 69 14.42 -19.18 6.01
C TYR A 69 15.03 -19.49 4.65
N ALA A 70 15.08 -20.76 4.27
CA ALA A 70 15.54 -21.18 2.97
C ALA A 70 14.66 -20.60 1.85
N PRO A 71 15.19 -20.42 0.62
CA PRO A 71 14.42 -19.79 -0.48
C PRO A 71 13.05 -20.40 -0.76
N ASN A 72 12.92 -21.71 -0.61
CA ASN A 72 11.68 -22.47 -0.78
C ASN A 72 10.70 -22.36 0.40
N GLU A 73 11.13 -21.82 1.55
CA GLU A 73 10.33 -21.69 2.78
C GLU A 73 9.97 -20.23 3.12
N ARG A 74 10.50 -19.25 2.39
CA ARG A 74 10.34 -17.81 2.67
C ARG A 74 8.93 -17.28 2.46
N ALA A 75 8.15 -17.91 1.58
CA ALA A 75 6.83 -17.40 1.20
C ALA A 75 5.87 -17.33 2.39
N THR A 76 5.82 -18.35 3.24
CA THR A 76 4.93 -18.38 4.41
C THR A 76 5.28 -17.34 5.48
N PRO A 77 6.54 -17.19 5.95
CA PRO A 77 6.90 -16.13 6.88
C PRO A 77 6.66 -14.71 6.35
N LEU A 78 6.92 -14.46 5.06
CA LEU A 78 6.62 -13.18 4.43
C LEU A 78 5.12 -12.91 4.34
N ALA A 79 4.31 -13.95 4.07
CA ALA A 79 2.86 -13.83 4.07
C ALA A 79 2.31 -13.52 5.48
N ILE A 80 2.84 -14.18 6.52
CA ILE A 80 2.49 -13.89 7.93
C ILE A 80 2.87 -12.44 8.28
N PHE A 81 4.04 -11.97 7.85
CA PHE A 81 4.45 -10.58 8.05
C PHE A 81 3.47 -9.61 7.36
N ALA A 82 3.07 -9.90 6.13
CA ALA A 82 2.12 -9.09 5.37
C ALA A 82 0.71 -9.07 5.99
N LEU A 83 0.26 -10.16 6.65
CA LEU A 83 -1.00 -10.18 7.39
C LEU A 83 -1.04 -9.11 8.49
N GLY A 84 0.11 -8.74 9.06
CA GLY A 84 0.22 -7.66 10.05
C GLY A 84 -0.36 -6.34 9.55
N ILE A 85 -0.29 -6.04 8.25
CA ILE A 85 -0.86 -4.82 7.66
C ILE A 85 -2.40 -4.85 7.79
N ASN A 86 -3.03 -5.95 7.41
CA ASN A 86 -4.50 -6.08 7.46
C ASN A 86 -5.02 -6.08 8.90
N ILE A 87 -4.34 -6.79 9.81
CA ILE A 87 -4.67 -6.80 11.24
C ILE A 87 -4.48 -5.40 11.83
N GLY A 88 -3.40 -4.72 11.47
CA GLY A 88 -3.14 -3.34 11.90
C GLY A 88 -4.24 -2.37 11.44
N LEU A 89 -4.68 -2.45 10.19
CA LEU A 89 -5.79 -1.64 9.66
C LEU A 89 -7.12 -1.97 10.36
N LEU A 90 -7.41 -3.25 10.58
CA LEU A 90 -8.60 -3.68 11.31
C LEU A 90 -8.64 -3.05 12.72
N ILE A 91 -7.56 -3.19 13.49
CA ILE A 91 -7.44 -2.65 14.83
C ILE A 91 -7.47 -1.12 14.82
N ALA A 92 -6.78 -0.48 13.86
CA ALA A 92 -6.73 0.97 13.75
C ALA A 92 -8.12 1.57 13.51
N PHE A 93 -8.93 0.98 12.65
CA PHE A 93 -10.29 1.46 12.41
C PHE A 93 -11.22 1.18 13.60
N LEU A 94 -11.17 0.00 14.21
CA LEU A 94 -12.02 -0.33 15.35
C LEU A 94 -11.66 0.50 16.57
N VAL A 95 -10.41 0.42 17.01
CA VAL A 95 -9.94 1.11 18.23
C VAL A 95 -9.89 2.61 18.00
N GLY A 96 -9.35 3.04 16.85
CA GLY A 96 -9.25 4.46 16.50
C GLY A 96 -10.62 5.13 16.37
N GLY A 97 -11.59 4.45 15.74
CA GLY A 97 -12.96 4.94 15.63
C GLY A 97 -13.64 5.09 17.01
N TRP A 98 -13.54 4.06 17.84
CA TRP A 98 -14.11 4.07 19.19
C TRP A 98 -13.47 5.12 20.11
N VAL A 99 -12.14 5.17 20.16
CA VAL A 99 -11.41 6.14 20.98
C VAL A 99 -11.66 7.58 20.49
N ASN A 100 -11.69 7.79 19.17
CA ASN A 100 -11.95 9.11 18.59
C ASN A 100 -13.36 9.61 18.97
N HIS A 101 -14.35 8.73 18.99
CA HIS A 101 -15.72 9.10 19.35
C HIS A 101 -15.84 9.55 20.82
N HIS A 102 -15.19 8.83 21.76
CA HIS A 102 -15.35 9.09 23.19
C HIS A 102 -14.37 10.12 23.75
N TYR A 103 -13.13 10.16 23.18
CA TYR A 103 -12.01 10.93 23.76
C TYR A 103 -11.34 11.86 22.74
N GLY A 104 -11.82 11.89 21.50
CA GLY A 104 -11.28 12.71 20.43
C GLY A 104 -10.02 12.14 19.77
N TRP A 105 -9.66 12.73 18.62
CA TRP A 105 -8.59 12.23 17.74
C TRP A 105 -7.19 12.28 18.38
N ARG A 106 -6.97 13.25 19.28
CA ARG A 106 -5.67 13.37 19.98
C ARG A 106 -5.39 12.14 20.84
N THR A 107 -6.38 11.74 21.63
CA THR A 107 -6.31 10.53 22.45
C THR A 107 -6.21 9.27 21.59
N ALA A 108 -6.86 9.25 20.42
CA ALA A 108 -6.74 8.13 19.49
C ALA A 108 -5.28 7.92 19.03
N PHE A 109 -4.53 8.98 18.70
CA PHE A 109 -3.10 8.87 18.37
C PHE A 109 -2.28 8.34 19.56
N GLN A 110 -2.56 8.80 20.78
CA GLN A 110 -1.84 8.34 21.97
C GLN A 110 -2.09 6.85 22.24
N VAL A 111 -3.34 6.41 22.18
CA VAL A 111 -3.72 5.02 22.42
C VAL A 111 -3.16 4.08 21.36
N VAL A 112 -3.25 4.44 20.08
CA VAL A 112 -2.71 3.62 18.98
C VAL A 112 -1.18 3.52 19.00
N ALA A 113 -0.48 4.49 19.59
CA ALA A 113 0.97 4.43 19.76
C ALA A 113 1.44 3.44 20.83
N LEU A 114 0.64 3.17 21.86
CA LEU A 114 1.03 2.33 23.00
C LEU A 114 1.44 0.90 22.61
N PRO A 115 0.70 0.17 21.76
CA PRO A 115 1.14 -1.14 21.28
C PRO A 115 2.51 -1.10 20.61
N GLY A 116 2.80 -0.04 19.83
CA GLY A 116 4.10 0.13 19.20
C GLY A 116 5.22 0.30 20.21
N LEU A 117 5.03 1.10 21.25
CA LEU A 117 5.99 1.27 22.35
C LEU A 117 6.22 -0.05 23.12
N LEU A 118 5.17 -0.81 23.37
CA LEU A 118 5.27 -2.13 23.99
C LEU A 118 6.04 -3.10 23.09
N LEU A 119 5.80 -3.09 21.78
CA LEU A 119 6.53 -3.92 20.83
C LEU A 119 8.02 -3.56 20.75
N VAL A 120 8.41 -2.29 20.94
CA VAL A 120 9.82 -1.88 21.07
C VAL A 120 10.47 -2.62 22.23
N VAL A 121 9.84 -2.60 23.40
CA VAL A 121 10.38 -3.28 24.59
C VAL A 121 10.49 -4.78 24.33
N ILE A 122 9.45 -5.42 23.79
CA ILE A 122 9.47 -6.85 23.45
C ILE A 122 10.59 -7.14 22.45
N ALA A 123 10.74 -6.35 21.40
CA ALA A 123 11.75 -6.54 20.37
C ALA A 123 13.19 -6.38 20.89
N MET A 124 13.42 -5.50 21.88
CA MET A 124 14.72 -5.37 22.52
C MET A 124 15.22 -6.68 23.13
N PHE A 125 14.30 -7.45 23.75
CA PHE A 125 14.66 -8.68 24.45
C PHE A 125 14.50 -9.94 23.59
N THR A 126 13.58 -9.96 22.63
CA THR A 126 13.24 -11.17 21.87
C THR A 126 13.85 -11.21 20.49
N LEU A 127 13.99 -10.06 19.82
CA LEU A 127 14.50 -10.03 18.45
C LEU A 127 15.99 -10.37 18.43
N ARG A 128 16.38 -11.34 17.61
CA ARG A 128 17.77 -11.74 17.39
C ARG A 128 18.17 -11.33 15.97
N ASP A 129 19.41 -10.89 15.78
CA ASP A 129 19.95 -10.54 14.46
C ASP A 129 20.56 -11.80 13.84
N PRO A 130 19.96 -12.39 12.79
CA PRO A 130 20.51 -13.58 12.17
C PRO A 130 21.81 -13.24 11.45
N PRO A 131 22.76 -14.22 11.35
CA PRO A 131 23.91 -14.08 10.48
C PRO A 131 23.45 -13.82 9.04
N ARG A 132 24.12 -12.89 8.37
CA ARG A 132 23.77 -12.51 6.99
C ARG A 132 24.09 -13.62 6.01
N GLY A 133 23.17 -13.87 5.04
CA GLY A 133 23.36 -14.87 4.01
C GLY A 133 23.31 -16.31 4.51
N LEU A 134 22.81 -16.54 5.74
CA LEU A 134 22.78 -17.87 6.36
C LEU A 134 22.13 -18.93 5.48
N SER A 135 21.14 -18.55 4.69
CA SER A 135 20.33 -19.49 3.90
C SER A 135 20.62 -19.51 2.40
N ASP A 136 21.38 -18.56 1.86
CA ASP A 136 21.54 -18.43 0.40
C ASP A 136 22.77 -19.16 -0.16
N GLY A 137 23.79 -19.45 0.66
CA GLY A 137 25.01 -20.17 0.22
C GLY A 137 25.72 -19.58 -1.01
N GLN A 138 25.21 -18.51 -1.58
CA GLN A 138 25.74 -17.83 -2.76
C GLN A 138 26.18 -16.43 -2.38
N GLU A 139 27.33 -16.01 -2.90
CA GLU A 139 27.73 -14.61 -2.86
C GLU A 139 26.65 -13.75 -3.50
N ALA A 140 26.11 -12.79 -2.73
CA ALA A 140 25.14 -11.84 -3.23
C ALA A 140 25.72 -11.12 -4.46
N GLN A 141 25.15 -11.36 -5.63
CA GLN A 141 25.53 -10.64 -6.83
C GLN A 141 25.37 -9.14 -6.58
N LYS A 142 26.39 -8.38 -6.91
CA LYS A 142 26.39 -6.94 -6.72
C LYS A 142 25.22 -6.31 -7.46
N ALA A 143 24.28 -5.71 -6.72
CA ALA A 143 23.17 -5.00 -7.33
C ALA A 143 23.69 -3.90 -8.26
N PRO A 144 23.15 -3.77 -9.47
CA PRO A 144 23.58 -2.73 -10.42
C PRO A 144 23.24 -1.33 -9.86
N PRO A 145 23.89 -0.27 -10.37
CA PRO A 145 23.61 1.10 -9.96
C PRO A 145 22.16 1.48 -10.20
N LEU A 146 21.57 2.29 -9.30
CA LEU A 146 20.18 2.78 -9.41
C LEU A 146 19.86 3.38 -10.80
N GLY A 147 20.80 4.15 -11.36
CA GLY A 147 20.63 4.77 -12.67
C GLY A 147 20.51 3.78 -13.83
N GLU A 148 21.16 2.61 -13.73
CA GLU A 148 21.05 1.54 -14.71
C GLU A 148 19.66 0.90 -14.67
N VAL A 149 19.18 0.55 -13.47
CA VAL A 149 17.85 -0.04 -13.30
C VAL A 149 16.74 0.94 -13.71
N ALA A 150 16.85 2.20 -13.31
CA ALA A 150 15.91 3.25 -13.73
C ALA A 150 15.89 3.41 -15.26
N ARG A 151 17.06 3.42 -15.91
CA ARG A 151 17.17 3.49 -17.37
C ARG A 151 16.55 2.27 -18.04
N TYR A 152 16.81 1.07 -17.51
CA TYR A 152 16.20 -0.17 -18.01
C TYR A 152 14.68 -0.11 -17.96
N ILE A 153 14.11 0.30 -16.83
CA ILE A 153 12.66 0.47 -16.66
C ILE A 153 12.09 1.48 -17.65
N LEU A 154 12.75 2.62 -17.82
CA LEU A 154 12.28 3.68 -18.71
C LEU A 154 12.33 3.29 -20.20
N HIS A 155 13.29 2.46 -20.62
CA HIS A 155 13.38 1.99 -21.99
C HIS A 155 12.47 0.80 -22.30
N ASN A 156 12.13 -0.02 -21.32
CA ASN A 156 11.19 -1.14 -21.50
C ASN A 156 9.76 -0.63 -21.51
N LYS A 157 9.05 -0.84 -22.62
CA LYS A 157 7.69 -0.33 -22.82
C LYS A 157 6.69 -0.95 -21.85
N THR A 158 6.77 -2.26 -21.61
CA THR A 158 5.87 -2.98 -20.69
C THR A 158 6.06 -2.52 -19.26
N LEU A 159 7.32 -2.40 -18.78
CA LEU A 159 7.61 -1.92 -17.42
C LEU A 159 7.11 -0.50 -17.20
N ARG A 160 7.31 0.39 -18.17
CA ARG A 160 6.82 1.77 -18.07
C ARG A 160 5.29 1.83 -17.96
N GLN A 161 4.59 1.07 -18.81
CA GLN A 161 3.13 1.01 -18.78
C GLN A 161 2.61 0.36 -17.49
N LEU A 162 3.28 -0.69 -17.01
CA LEU A 162 2.97 -1.35 -15.75
C LEU A 162 3.08 -0.40 -14.55
N ILE A 163 4.17 0.36 -14.47
CA ILE A 163 4.40 1.31 -13.37
C ILE A 163 3.36 2.44 -13.41
N ILE A 164 3.10 3.04 -14.57
CA ILE A 164 2.08 4.10 -14.70
C ILE A 164 0.70 3.55 -14.30
N GLY A 165 0.30 2.40 -14.85
CA GLY A 165 -0.99 1.80 -14.56
C GLY A 165 -1.17 1.45 -13.08
N SER A 166 -0.18 0.80 -12.47
CA SER A 166 -0.22 0.46 -11.05
C SER A 166 -0.23 1.71 -10.15
N THR A 167 0.52 2.74 -10.49
CA THR A 167 0.53 4.01 -9.75
C THR A 167 -0.83 4.69 -9.78
N LEU A 168 -1.52 4.67 -10.92
CA LEU A 168 -2.88 5.21 -11.03
C LEU A 168 -3.89 4.39 -10.19
N VAL A 169 -3.78 3.06 -10.18
CA VAL A 169 -4.58 2.19 -9.29
C VAL A 169 -4.36 2.59 -7.83
N VAL A 170 -3.11 2.76 -7.42
CA VAL A 170 -2.74 3.17 -6.06
C VAL A 170 -3.29 4.56 -5.72
N THR A 171 -3.23 5.50 -6.67
CA THR A 171 -3.76 6.87 -6.50
C THR A 171 -5.26 6.86 -6.20
N VAL A 172 -6.03 6.08 -6.97
CA VAL A 172 -7.47 5.91 -6.74
C VAL A 172 -7.73 5.24 -5.39
N GLY A 173 -7.04 4.14 -5.10
CA GLY A 173 -7.23 3.35 -3.88
C GLY A 173 -6.93 4.14 -2.60
N TYR A 174 -5.73 4.73 -2.49
CA TYR A 174 -5.37 5.53 -1.30
C TYR A 174 -6.15 6.83 -1.20
N GLY A 175 -6.49 7.45 -2.34
CA GLY A 175 -7.40 8.58 -2.36
C GLY A 175 -8.74 8.25 -1.71
N ALA A 176 -9.37 7.15 -2.16
CA ALA A 176 -10.63 6.68 -1.62
C ALA A 176 -10.51 6.33 -0.12
N ILE A 177 -9.54 5.50 0.28
CA ILE A 177 -9.34 5.08 1.68
C ILE A 177 -9.19 6.29 2.61
N ALA A 178 -8.48 7.33 2.20
CA ALA A 178 -8.27 8.52 3.03
C ALA A 178 -9.56 9.35 3.22
N TRP A 179 -10.45 9.37 2.22
CA TRP A 179 -11.67 10.19 2.26
C TRP A 179 -12.93 9.43 2.64
N LEU A 180 -12.96 8.09 2.61
CA LEU A 180 -14.10 7.29 3.03
C LEU A 180 -14.59 7.63 4.45
N PRO A 181 -13.72 7.83 5.49
CA PRO A 181 -14.22 8.25 6.80
C PRO A 181 -14.99 9.56 6.74
N THR A 182 -14.43 10.56 6.05
CA THR A 182 -15.06 11.88 5.89
C THR A 182 -16.35 11.81 5.06
N TYR A 183 -16.37 10.95 4.04
CA TYR A 183 -17.56 10.70 3.22
C TYR A 183 -18.72 10.16 4.07
N PHE A 184 -18.51 9.10 4.85
CA PHE A 184 -19.57 8.54 5.69
C PHE A 184 -20.04 9.51 6.79
N VAL A 185 -19.12 10.27 7.40
CA VAL A 185 -19.49 11.27 8.42
C VAL A 185 -20.25 12.44 7.81
N ARG A 186 -19.78 13.02 6.69
CA ARG A 186 -20.36 14.24 6.13
C ARG A 186 -21.61 14.00 5.29
N VAL A 187 -21.65 12.89 4.53
CA VAL A 187 -22.73 12.63 3.58
C VAL A 187 -23.84 11.79 4.22
N HIS A 188 -23.46 10.82 5.06
CA HIS A 188 -24.43 9.92 5.68
C HIS A 188 -24.63 10.17 7.17
N ALA A 189 -24.04 11.24 7.75
CA ALA A 189 -24.17 11.63 9.15
C ALA A 189 -23.83 10.51 10.16
N MET A 190 -22.94 9.59 9.77
CA MET A 190 -22.54 8.45 10.60
C MET A 190 -21.59 8.88 11.71
N THR A 191 -21.65 8.20 12.83
CA THR A 191 -20.70 8.37 13.93
C THR A 191 -19.33 7.78 13.58
N THR A 192 -18.27 8.26 14.22
CA THR A 192 -16.91 7.73 13.99
C THR A 192 -16.78 6.26 14.42
N ILE A 193 -17.62 5.76 15.33
CA ILE A 193 -17.68 4.34 15.69
C ILE A 193 -18.21 3.50 14.54
N GLU A 194 -19.36 3.87 14.01
CA GLU A 194 -19.98 3.16 12.87
C GLU A 194 -19.06 3.15 11.67
N VAL A 195 -18.44 4.30 11.34
CA VAL A 195 -17.45 4.41 10.27
C VAL A 195 -16.25 3.50 10.54
N GLY A 196 -15.72 3.49 11.75
CA GLY A 196 -14.61 2.62 12.14
C GLY A 196 -14.94 1.13 11.94
N GLN A 197 -16.14 0.70 12.36
CA GLN A 197 -16.61 -0.69 12.19
C GLN A 197 -16.75 -1.07 10.71
N ILE A 198 -17.36 -0.20 9.91
CA ILE A 198 -17.57 -0.43 8.48
C ILE A 198 -16.23 -0.52 7.75
N LEU A 199 -15.32 0.42 7.99
CA LEU A 199 -14.02 0.43 7.32
C LEU A 199 -13.13 -0.73 7.79
N ALA A 200 -13.25 -1.16 9.04
CA ALA A 200 -12.60 -2.37 9.53
C ALA A 200 -13.05 -3.62 8.75
N LEU A 201 -14.36 -3.74 8.49
CA LEU A 201 -14.92 -4.84 7.69
C LEU A 201 -14.51 -4.73 6.22
N LEU A 202 -14.71 -3.56 5.60
CA LEU A 202 -14.45 -3.36 4.17
C LEU A 202 -12.97 -3.46 3.83
N ILE A 203 -12.11 -2.74 4.57
CA ILE A 203 -10.68 -2.63 4.25
C ILE A 203 -9.89 -3.74 4.97
N GLY A 204 -10.14 -3.97 6.25
CA GLY A 204 -9.41 -4.97 7.03
C GLY A 204 -9.73 -6.38 6.56
N ILE A 205 -10.99 -6.78 6.59
CA ILE A 205 -11.41 -8.14 6.22
C ILE A 205 -11.55 -8.25 4.70
N GLY A 206 -12.31 -7.37 4.06
CA GLY A 206 -12.55 -7.40 2.63
C GLY A 206 -11.26 -7.25 1.82
N GLY A 207 -10.40 -6.29 2.18
CA GLY A 207 -9.10 -6.11 1.57
C GLY A 207 -8.16 -7.30 1.77
N GLY A 208 -8.18 -7.92 2.96
CA GLY A 208 -7.41 -9.14 3.25
C GLY A 208 -7.84 -10.33 2.36
N ILE A 209 -9.16 -10.55 2.25
CA ILE A 209 -9.74 -11.57 1.35
C ILE A 209 -9.37 -11.26 -0.10
N GLY A 210 -9.51 -10.00 -0.53
CA GLY A 210 -9.17 -9.56 -1.87
C GLY A 210 -7.70 -9.82 -2.20
N THR A 211 -6.78 -9.51 -1.30
CA THR A 211 -5.34 -9.78 -1.47
C THR A 211 -5.06 -11.28 -1.65
N ALA A 212 -5.67 -12.12 -0.79
CA ALA A 212 -5.50 -13.58 -0.86
C ALA A 212 -6.06 -14.17 -2.15
N LEU A 213 -7.31 -13.78 -2.52
CA LEU A 213 -7.94 -14.23 -3.77
C LEU A 213 -7.16 -13.70 -4.99
N GLY A 214 -6.58 -12.50 -4.89
CA GLY A 214 -5.77 -11.92 -5.95
C GLY A 214 -4.55 -12.74 -6.31
N GLY A 215 -3.79 -13.14 -5.30
CA GLY A 215 -2.66 -14.05 -5.50
C GLY A 215 -3.12 -15.38 -6.11
N TYR A 216 -4.15 -16.00 -5.53
CA TYR A 216 -4.66 -17.29 -6.00
C TYR A 216 -5.13 -17.26 -7.47
N PHE A 217 -5.95 -16.26 -7.85
CA PHE A 217 -6.44 -16.16 -9.22
C PHE A 217 -5.34 -15.76 -10.20
N ALA A 218 -4.42 -14.87 -9.81
CA ALA A 218 -3.28 -14.51 -10.63
C ALA A 218 -2.41 -15.72 -10.95
N ASP A 219 -2.08 -16.54 -9.95
CA ASP A 219 -1.28 -17.75 -10.12
C ASP A 219 -2.01 -18.80 -11.00
N ARG A 220 -3.31 -18.99 -10.77
CA ARG A 220 -4.08 -19.99 -11.51
C ARG A 220 -4.31 -19.58 -12.97
N LEU A 221 -4.72 -18.34 -13.20
CA LEU A 221 -4.99 -17.84 -14.55
C LEU A 221 -3.68 -17.55 -15.30
N GLY A 222 -2.64 -17.10 -14.59
CA GLY A 222 -1.30 -16.87 -15.13
C GLY A 222 -0.65 -18.11 -15.74
N LYS A 223 -1.02 -19.33 -15.25
CA LYS A 223 -0.60 -20.59 -15.86
C LYS A 223 -1.20 -20.83 -17.25
N CYS A 224 -2.37 -20.28 -17.53
CA CYS A 224 -2.98 -20.36 -18.87
C CYS A 224 -2.38 -19.31 -19.81
N ASP A 225 -2.20 -18.10 -19.33
CA ASP A 225 -1.60 -16.98 -20.06
C ASP A 225 -1.06 -15.95 -19.05
N VAL A 226 0.22 -15.64 -19.13
CA VAL A 226 0.88 -14.67 -18.25
C VAL A 226 0.20 -13.31 -18.23
N ARG A 227 -0.48 -12.90 -19.30
CA ARG A 227 -1.22 -11.65 -19.43
C ARG A 227 -2.40 -11.54 -18.46
N TRP A 228 -2.93 -12.67 -17.96
CA TRP A 228 -3.99 -12.66 -16.97
C TRP A 228 -3.61 -11.96 -15.67
N ASN A 229 -2.33 -11.89 -15.33
CA ASN A 229 -1.87 -11.10 -14.19
C ASN A 229 -2.25 -9.61 -14.31
N LEU A 230 -2.28 -9.07 -15.51
CA LEU A 230 -2.65 -7.69 -15.77
C LEU A 230 -4.14 -7.55 -16.16
N TRP A 231 -4.67 -8.46 -16.97
CA TRP A 231 -6.08 -8.43 -17.37
C TRP A 231 -7.03 -8.57 -16.17
N LEU A 232 -6.66 -9.37 -15.18
CA LEU A 232 -7.45 -9.51 -13.95
C LEU A 232 -7.62 -8.14 -13.26
N ILE A 233 -6.54 -7.37 -13.13
CA ILE A 233 -6.58 -6.04 -12.53
C ILE A 233 -7.48 -5.10 -13.36
N VAL A 234 -7.32 -5.12 -14.69
CA VAL A 234 -8.12 -4.31 -15.62
C VAL A 234 -9.61 -4.62 -15.50
N ILE A 235 -9.97 -5.90 -15.57
CA ILE A 235 -11.38 -6.34 -15.50
C ILE A 235 -11.99 -5.93 -14.16
N LEU A 236 -11.31 -6.19 -13.05
CA LEU A 236 -11.81 -5.86 -11.72
C LEU A 236 -11.90 -4.35 -11.48
N ALA A 237 -10.98 -3.55 -12.02
CA ALA A 237 -11.06 -2.10 -11.98
C ALA A 237 -12.25 -1.56 -12.77
N LEU A 238 -12.47 -2.08 -14.01
CA LEU A 238 -13.59 -1.68 -14.86
C LEU A 238 -14.95 -2.11 -14.30
N VAL A 239 -15.04 -3.34 -13.76
CA VAL A 239 -16.26 -3.82 -13.10
C VAL A 239 -16.49 -3.07 -11.78
N GLY A 240 -15.44 -2.78 -11.01
CA GLY A 240 -15.53 -2.04 -9.75
C GLY A 240 -15.93 -0.57 -9.89
N LEU A 241 -15.65 0.04 -11.06
CA LEU A 241 -15.92 1.46 -11.28
C LEU A 241 -17.41 1.83 -11.14
N PRO A 242 -18.37 1.17 -11.80
CA PRO A 242 -19.79 1.48 -11.61
C PRO A 242 -20.27 1.28 -10.17
N PHE A 243 -19.73 0.29 -9.45
CA PHE A 243 -20.02 0.11 -8.03
C PHE A 243 -19.49 1.27 -7.19
N SER A 244 -18.25 1.73 -7.45
CA SER A 244 -17.68 2.90 -6.77
C SER A 244 -18.49 4.17 -7.05
N VAL A 245 -18.84 4.43 -8.30
CA VAL A 245 -19.66 5.58 -8.70
C VAL A 245 -21.04 5.52 -8.05
N GLY A 246 -21.69 4.36 -8.12
CA GLY A 246 -22.99 4.14 -7.47
C GLY A 246 -22.95 4.35 -5.97
N ALA A 247 -21.88 3.87 -5.31
CA ALA A 247 -21.69 4.06 -3.88
C ALA A 247 -21.52 5.52 -3.49
N TYR A 248 -20.65 6.26 -4.20
CA TYR A 248 -20.39 7.68 -3.87
C TYR A 248 -21.61 8.58 -4.14
N LEU A 249 -22.50 8.19 -5.05
CA LEU A 249 -23.72 8.92 -5.36
C LEU A 249 -24.94 8.42 -4.58
N ALA A 250 -24.81 7.32 -3.83
CA ALA A 250 -25.90 6.75 -3.05
C ALA A 250 -26.38 7.72 -1.97
N THR A 251 -27.69 7.83 -1.81
CA THR A 251 -28.31 8.61 -0.73
C THR A 251 -28.51 7.80 0.55
N ASP A 252 -28.56 6.47 0.42
CA ASP A 252 -28.67 5.53 1.53
C ASP A 252 -27.30 4.96 1.92
N ALA A 253 -26.97 5.00 3.22
CA ALA A 253 -25.68 4.55 3.74
C ALA A 253 -25.48 3.05 3.53
N THR A 254 -26.52 2.24 3.71
CA THR A 254 -26.45 0.77 3.57
C THR A 254 -26.14 0.40 2.12
N LEU A 255 -26.81 1.07 1.18
CA LEU A 255 -26.52 0.88 -0.25
C LEU A 255 -25.09 1.27 -0.59
N ALA A 256 -24.58 2.40 -0.06
CA ALA A 256 -23.21 2.83 -0.27
C ALA A 256 -22.21 1.78 0.25
N ILE A 257 -22.43 1.21 1.43
CA ILE A 257 -21.58 0.18 2.05
C ILE A 257 -21.58 -1.09 1.18
N ILE A 258 -22.76 -1.57 0.77
CA ILE A 258 -22.90 -2.78 -0.04
C ILE A 258 -22.17 -2.59 -1.39
N LEU A 259 -22.34 -1.45 -2.04
CA LEU A 259 -21.68 -1.16 -3.30
C LEU A 259 -20.16 -1.03 -3.14
N LEU A 260 -19.66 -0.47 -2.04
CA LEU A 260 -18.22 -0.36 -1.76
C LEU A 260 -17.56 -1.69 -1.41
N ALA A 261 -18.31 -2.69 -0.94
CA ALA A 261 -17.74 -3.97 -0.55
C ALA A 261 -16.92 -4.62 -1.67
N PHE A 262 -17.41 -4.57 -2.92
CA PHE A 262 -16.71 -5.14 -4.06
C PHE A 262 -15.43 -4.36 -4.43
N PRO A 263 -15.47 -3.06 -4.80
CA PRO A 263 -14.27 -2.35 -5.24
C PRO A 263 -13.19 -2.22 -4.16
N VAL A 264 -13.56 -2.11 -2.88
CA VAL A 264 -12.59 -2.06 -1.78
C VAL A 264 -11.90 -3.41 -1.60
N SER A 265 -12.65 -4.53 -1.65
CA SER A 265 -12.06 -5.87 -1.52
C SER A 265 -11.12 -6.19 -2.69
N VAL A 266 -11.51 -5.90 -3.94
CA VAL A 266 -10.67 -6.21 -5.10
C VAL A 266 -9.55 -5.20 -5.31
N GLY A 267 -9.65 -4.01 -4.74
CA GLY A 267 -8.65 -2.94 -4.87
C GLY A 267 -7.28 -3.32 -4.34
N ALA A 268 -7.18 -4.22 -3.37
CA ALA A 268 -5.92 -4.70 -2.82
C ALA A 268 -5.23 -5.79 -3.69
N LEU A 269 -5.97 -6.38 -4.63
CA LEU A 269 -5.51 -7.51 -5.45
C LEU A 269 -4.37 -7.16 -6.41
N TYR A 270 -4.26 -5.90 -6.84
CA TYR A 270 -3.29 -5.46 -7.85
C TYR A 270 -1.82 -5.70 -7.46
N PHE A 271 -1.51 -5.72 -6.17
CA PHE A 271 -0.13 -5.63 -5.67
C PHE A 271 0.72 -6.86 -6.02
N GLY A 272 0.21 -8.05 -5.73
CA GLY A 272 0.90 -9.32 -6.02
C GLY A 272 1.21 -9.50 -7.51
N PRO A 273 0.19 -9.46 -8.39
CA PRO A 273 0.40 -9.58 -9.84
C PRO A 273 1.33 -8.51 -10.42
N THR A 274 1.26 -7.26 -9.94
CA THR A 274 2.15 -6.19 -10.40
C THR A 274 3.61 -6.48 -10.05
N LEU A 275 3.89 -6.90 -8.81
CA LEU A 275 5.25 -7.30 -8.42
C LEU A 275 5.73 -8.55 -9.15
N ALA A 276 4.89 -9.54 -9.36
CA ALA A 276 5.23 -10.73 -10.11
C ALA A 276 5.66 -10.39 -11.54
N MET A 277 4.89 -9.53 -12.23
CA MET A 277 5.22 -9.09 -13.60
C MET A 277 6.45 -8.20 -13.63
N LEU A 278 6.64 -7.31 -12.67
CA LEU A 278 7.87 -6.54 -12.53
C LEU A 278 9.09 -7.45 -12.43
N HIS A 279 9.04 -8.45 -11.55
CA HIS A 279 10.15 -9.39 -11.33
C HIS A 279 10.42 -10.31 -12.52
N THR A 280 9.40 -10.64 -13.31
CA THR A 280 9.53 -11.42 -14.53
C THR A 280 10.20 -10.64 -15.66
N LEU A 281 10.00 -9.32 -15.71
CA LEU A 281 10.52 -8.45 -16.77
C LEU A 281 11.92 -7.88 -16.48
N VAL A 282 12.41 -7.98 -15.23
CA VAL A 282 13.74 -7.49 -14.86
C VAL A 282 14.69 -8.63 -14.56
N ARG A 283 16.00 -8.43 -14.77
CA ARG A 283 17.03 -9.40 -14.40
C ARG A 283 17.01 -9.67 -12.89
N PRO A 284 17.37 -10.89 -12.43
CA PRO A 284 17.35 -11.24 -11.00
C PRO A 284 18.07 -10.23 -10.09
N GLU A 285 19.23 -9.74 -10.52
CA GLU A 285 20.03 -8.75 -9.78
C GLU A 285 19.38 -7.36 -9.67
N MET A 286 18.39 -7.06 -10.52
CA MET A 286 17.65 -5.78 -10.55
C MET A 286 16.36 -5.82 -9.73
N ARG A 287 15.84 -7.00 -9.34
CA ARG A 287 14.50 -7.17 -8.75
C ARG A 287 14.26 -6.32 -7.52
N SER A 288 15.19 -6.33 -6.57
CA SER A 288 15.05 -5.57 -5.32
C SER A 288 14.98 -4.07 -5.59
N LEU A 289 15.83 -3.57 -6.48
CA LEU A 289 15.90 -2.14 -6.79
C LEU A 289 14.72 -1.69 -7.67
N ALA A 290 14.26 -2.54 -8.59
CA ALA A 290 13.06 -2.30 -9.38
C ALA A 290 11.80 -2.22 -8.49
N SER A 291 11.68 -3.13 -7.51
CA SER A 291 10.60 -3.07 -6.51
C SER A 291 10.66 -1.81 -5.67
N ALA A 292 11.86 -1.39 -5.27
CA ALA A 292 12.05 -0.15 -4.51
C ALA A 292 11.63 1.08 -5.33
N ILE A 293 11.96 1.13 -6.63
CA ILE A 293 11.53 2.20 -7.55
C ILE A 293 10.00 2.21 -7.69
N LEU A 294 9.37 1.05 -7.93
CA LEU A 294 7.92 0.92 -8.03
C LEU A 294 7.24 1.44 -6.75
N LEU A 295 7.66 0.95 -5.59
CA LEU A 295 7.10 1.35 -4.30
C LEU A 295 7.33 2.84 -4.01
N PHE A 296 8.49 3.37 -4.37
CA PHE A 296 8.79 4.80 -4.23
C PHE A 296 7.82 5.66 -5.05
N ILE A 297 7.60 5.30 -6.32
CA ILE A 297 6.67 6.02 -7.22
C ILE A 297 5.23 5.89 -6.69
N ASN A 298 4.80 4.69 -6.32
CA ASN A 298 3.48 4.42 -5.78
C ASN A 298 3.21 5.22 -4.49
N ASN A 299 4.19 5.33 -3.59
CA ASN A 299 4.02 6.07 -2.35
C ASN A 299 4.02 7.59 -2.57
N ILE A 300 4.91 8.13 -3.39
CA ILE A 300 4.94 9.59 -3.62
C ILE A 300 3.72 10.04 -4.42
N ILE A 301 3.42 9.37 -5.52
CA ILE A 301 2.34 9.76 -6.41
C ILE A 301 1.01 9.22 -5.88
N GLY A 302 0.91 7.92 -5.62
CA GLY A 302 -0.34 7.30 -5.21
C GLY A 302 -0.82 7.76 -3.86
N LEU A 303 -0.02 7.51 -2.81
CA LEU A 303 -0.37 7.88 -1.44
C LEU A 303 -0.29 9.40 -1.20
N GLY A 304 0.60 10.12 -1.88
CA GLY A 304 0.73 11.58 -1.74
C GLY A 304 -0.33 12.35 -2.50
N LEU A 305 -0.45 12.12 -3.82
CA LEU A 305 -1.35 12.91 -4.67
C LEU A 305 -2.80 12.41 -4.64
N GLY A 306 -3.05 11.11 -4.36
CA GLY A 306 -4.41 10.57 -4.34
C GLY A 306 -5.36 11.33 -3.39
N PRO A 307 -5.06 11.38 -2.09
CA PRO A 307 -5.87 12.16 -1.14
C PRO A 307 -5.91 13.66 -1.45
N LEU A 308 -4.77 14.24 -1.85
CA LEU A 308 -4.68 15.66 -2.19
C LEU A 308 -5.60 16.02 -3.37
N MET A 309 -5.63 15.20 -4.41
CA MET A 309 -6.48 15.41 -5.59
C MET A 309 -7.96 15.44 -5.21
N ILE A 310 -8.43 14.49 -4.40
CA ILE A 310 -9.83 14.48 -3.94
C ILE A 310 -10.12 15.73 -3.11
N GLY A 311 -9.20 16.16 -2.23
CA GLY A 311 -9.36 17.39 -1.45
C GLY A 311 -9.51 18.61 -2.34
N VAL A 312 -8.59 18.82 -3.26
CA VAL A 312 -8.61 19.96 -4.20
C VAL A 312 -9.87 19.95 -5.07
N LEU A 313 -10.27 18.78 -5.59
CA LEU A 313 -11.50 18.65 -6.37
C LEU A 313 -12.75 18.94 -5.50
N SER A 314 -12.76 18.46 -4.25
CA SER A 314 -13.87 18.74 -3.33
C SER A 314 -13.99 20.23 -3.02
N ASP A 315 -12.87 20.93 -2.80
CA ASP A 315 -12.87 22.37 -2.58
C ASP A 315 -13.32 23.12 -3.83
N TYR A 316 -12.85 22.73 -5.00
CA TYR A 316 -13.27 23.32 -6.28
C TYR A 316 -14.77 23.14 -6.54
N PHE A 317 -15.32 21.95 -6.27
CA PHE A 317 -16.75 21.67 -6.45
C PHE A 317 -17.63 22.27 -5.35
N SER A 318 -17.05 22.74 -4.23
CA SER A 318 -17.83 23.22 -3.08
C SER A 318 -18.71 24.42 -3.38
N THR A 319 -18.28 25.30 -4.29
CA THR A 319 -19.04 26.47 -4.73
C THR A 319 -20.32 26.13 -5.46
N ASP A 320 -20.30 25.07 -6.28
CA ASP A 320 -21.43 24.73 -7.17
C ASP A 320 -22.32 23.63 -6.59
N TYR A 321 -21.72 22.71 -5.81
CA TYR A 321 -22.42 21.48 -5.37
C TYR A 321 -22.57 21.36 -3.84
N GLY A 322 -21.99 22.28 -3.05
CA GLY A 322 -22.14 22.31 -1.60
C GLY A 322 -21.80 20.96 -0.93
N ALA A 323 -22.78 20.38 -0.23
CA ALA A 323 -22.60 19.10 0.48
C ALA A 323 -22.27 17.92 -0.45
N ARG A 324 -22.58 17.99 -1.74
CA ARG A 324 -22.29 16.95 -2.74
C ARG A 324 -20.90 17.09 -3.38
N ALA A 325 -20.12 18.10 -3.03
CA ALA A 325 -18.79 18.33 -3.59
C ALA A 325 -17.85 17.12 -3.38
N LEU A 326 -17.81 16.57 -2.16
CA LEU A 326 -16.97 15.42 -1.84
C LEU A 326 -17.36 14.15 -2.64
N PRO A 327 -18.64 13.71 -2.71
CA PRO A 327 -19.08 12.65 -3.62
C PRO A 327 -18.59 12.83 -5.05
N TYR A 328 -18.78 14.01 -5.64
CA TYR A 328 -18.37 14.27 -7.02
C TYR A 328 -16.85 14.26 -7.19
N ALA A 329 -16.09 14.75 -6.23
CA ALA A 329 -14.62 14.64 -6.23
C ALA A 329 -14.16 13.19 -6.19
N MET A 330 -14.81 12.35 -5.36
CA MET A 330 -14.52 10.91 -5.29
C MET A 330 -14.88 10.18 -6.58
N VAL A 331 -16.01 10.50 -7.22
CA VAL A 331 -16.40 9.97 -8.53
C VAL A 331 -15.36 10.35 -9.58
N THR A 332 -14.97 11.63 -9.65
CA THR A 332 -13.96 12.12 -10.60
C THR A 332 -12.62 11.39 -10.43
N SER A 333 -12.20 11.18 -9.17
CA SER A 333 -11.01 10.39 -8.86
C SER A 333 -11.14 8.94 -9.31
N ALA A 334 -12.31 8.31 -9.11
CA ALA A 334 -12.56 6.92 -9.52
C ALA A 334 -12.44 6.72 -11.03
N LEU A 335 -12.75 7.73 -11.85
CA LEU A 335 -12.61 7.67 -13.30
C LEU A 335 -11.15 7.49 -13.76
N LEU A 336 -10.16 7.80 -12.92
CA LEU A 336 -8.76 7.47 -13.21
C LEU A 336 -8.52 5.96 -13.36
N ALA A 337 -9.42 5.11 -12.84
CA ALA A 337 -9.37 3.67 -13.07
C ALA A 337 -9.48 3.30 -14.56
N LEU A 338 -10.16 4.10 -15.37
CA LEU A 338 -10.20 3.93 -16.82
C LEU A 338 -8.81 4.15 -17.43
N TRP A 339 -8.14 5.21 -17.01
CA TRP A 339 -6.78 5.52 -17.49
C TRP A 339 -5.78 4.47 -17.01
N ALA A 340 -5.86 4.04 -15.77
CA ALA A 340 -5.07 2.93 -15.24
C ALA A 340 -5.26 1.65 -16.07
N SER A 341 -6.53 1.33 -16.41
CA SER A 341 -6.88 0.16 -17.22
C SER A 341 -6.27 0.21 -18.62
N VAL A 342 -6.24 1.37 -19.26
CA VAL A 342 -5.57 1.56 -20.56
C VAL A 342 -4.08 1.22 -20.47
N HIS A 343 -3.36 1.76 -19.45
CA HIS A 343 -1.94 1.48 -19.29
C HIS A 343 -1.64 0.01 -18.99
N LEU A 344 -2.44 -0.62 -18.11
CA LEU A 344 -2.28 -2.04 -17.80
C LEU A 344 -2.61 -2.94 -19.00
N TRP A 345 -3.60 -2.57 -19.81
CA TRP A 345 -3.92 -3.26 -21.05
C TRP A 345 -2.78 -3.14 -22.07
N LEU A 346 -2.19 -1.94 -22.23
CA LEU A 346 -1.01 -1.72 -23.06
C LEU A 346 0.20 -2.51 -22.56
N ALA A 347 0.41 -2.60 -21.24
CA ALA A 347 1.43 -3.46 -20.66
C ALA A 347 1.19 -4.93 -21.02
N ALA A 348 -0.04 -5.42 -20.89
CA ALA A 348 -0.40 -6.79 -21.24
C ALA A 348 -0.16 -7.10 -22.73
N SER A 349 -0.38 -6.13 -23.62
CA SER A 349 -0.21 -6.33 -25.07
C SER A 349 1.25 -6.57 -25.49
N THR A 350 2.21 -6.02 -24.77
CA THR A 350 3.66 -6.15 -25.08
C THR A 350 4.36 -7.16 -24.15
N LEU A 351 3.68 -7.69 -23.13
CA LEU A 351 4.25 -8.50 -22.07
C LEU A 351 4.95 -9.77 -22.59
N ARG A 352 4.31 -10.52 -23.47
CA ARG A 352 4.88 -11.79 -24.01
C ARG A 352 6.17 -11.55 -24.76
N ALA A 353 6.17 -10.58 -25.68
CA ALA A 353 7.35 -10.27 -26.48
C ALA A 353 8.53 -9.82 -25.60
N ASP A 354 8.25 -9.04 -24.54
CA ASP A 354 9.29 -8.59 -23.64
C ASP A 354 9.83 -9.71 -22.75
N ILE A 355 9.00 -10.68 -22.34
CA ILE A 355 9.44 -11.89 -21.59
C ILE A 355 10.35 -12.75 -22.49
N GLU A 356 9.95 -13.01 -23.72
CA GLU A 356 10.77 -13.76 -24.67
C GLU A 356 12.14 -13.12 -24.90
N ASN A 357 12.19 -11.78 -24.98
CA ASN A 357 13.43 -11.02 -25.14
C ASN A 357 14.34 -11.05 -23.90
N THR A 358 13.80 -11.28 -22.69
CA THR A 358 14.61 -11.43 -21.47
C THR A 358 15.25 -12.80 -21.31
N GLY A 359 14.92 -13.77 -22.16
CA GLY A 359 15.41 -15.16 -22.09
C GLY A 359 14.88 -15.94 -20.89
N GLN A 360 13.88 -15.42 -20.19
CA GLN A 360 13.19 -16.12 -19.11
C GLN A 360 11.99 -16.85 -19.74
N THR A 361 12.01 -18.19 -19.66
CA THR A 361 10.84 -19.01 -20.02
C THR A 361 9.71 -18.70 -19.05
N ALA A 362 8.53 -18.38 -19.58
CA ALA A 362 7.31 -18.10 -18.86
C ALA A 362 6.78 -19.29 -18.06
#